data_71f7a8fdf1e5db44a5a8c4561297850c
#
_entry.id   71f7a8fdf1e5db44a5a8c4561297850c
#
_cell.length_a   1.000
_cell.length_b   1.000
_cell.length_c   1.000
_cell.angle_alpha   90.00
_cell.angle_beta   90.00
_cell.angle_gamma   90.00
#
_symmetry.space_group_name_H-M   'P 1'
#
loop_
_entity.id
_entity.type
_entity.pdbx_description
1 polymer ?
#
loop_
_entity_poly.entity_id
_entity_poly.type
_entity_poly.pdbx_seq_one_letter_code
_entity_poly.pdbx_strand_id
1 'polypeptide(L)'
;VVSDLHNIDVDSYKLDKADERLNVYIKGCINNPDAHNLYELLAVHRFFVFLDKYEFRIKEVKKFVTFYERLKFSGTKGKTRYKLTPIQVFQFSNILAFYKPDTNKRLIREALLFVPRKFSKTTSVASLSINDLLFGDANAQTYVAANSYNQAKVCFDEIRNILKSLDPKFRHFKINREIIYNRIKGKTSFARCLASNPDKLDGLNASMVIVDEYSQADSAALKNVLTSSMGAR
;
A
#
# COMPACT_ATOMS: atom_id res chain seq x y z
N VAL A 1 0.74 -10.49 -26.41
CA VAL A 1 1.29 -9.93 -25.15
C VAL A 1 2.78 -10.21 -25.03
N VAL A 2 3.21 -11.48 -25.12
CA VAL A 2 4.65 -11.82 -24.97
C VAL A 2 5.45 -11.21 -26.12
N SER A 3 4.96 -11.32 -27.37
CA SER A 3 5.57 -10.68 -28.56
C SER A 3 5.70 -9.16 -28.42
N ASP A 4 4.71 -8.53 -27.81
CA ASP A 4 4.69 -7.07 -27.65
C ASP A 4 5.71 -6.62 -26.60
N LEU A 5 5.91 -7.42 -25.54
CA LEU A 5 6.87 -7.14 -24.48
C LEU A 5 8.33 -7.16 -25.00
N HIS A 6 8.67 -8.05 -25.91
CA HIS A 6 10.02 -8.14 -26.47
C HIS A 6 10.44 -6.90 -27.28
N ASN A 7 9.48 -6.13 -27.76
CA ASN A 7 9.74 -4.91 -28.55
C ASN A 7 9.88 -3.65 -27.69
N ILE A 8 9.72 -3.77 -26.35
CA ILE A 8 9.77 -2.61 -25.45
C ILE A 8 11.23 -2.30 -25.07
N ASP A 9 11.68 -1.10 -25.39
CA ASP A 9 12.93 -0.56 -24.85
C ASP A 9 12.72 -0.07 -23.41
N VAL A 10 12.97 -0.96 -22.45
CA VAL A 10 12.78 -0.68 -21.00
C VAL A 10 13.65 0.48 -20.55
N ASP A 11 14.84 0.64 -21.10
CA ASP A 11 15.81 1.65 -20.67
C ASP A 11 15.38 3.07 -21.05
N SER A 12 14.58 3.22 -22.10
CA SER A 12 13.99 4.51 -22.49
C SER A 12 13.14 5.15 -21.39
N TYR A 13 12.48 4.33 -20.56
CA TYR A 13 11.62 4.79 -19.45
C TYR A 13 12.37 5.19 -18.18
N LYS A 14 13.68 4.89 -18.09
CA LYS A 14 14.56 5.26 -16.96
C LYS A 14 14.01 4.84 -15.60
N LEU A 15 13.45 3.64 -15.52
CA LEU A 15 12.81 3.08 -14.31
C LEU A 15 13.81 2.83 -13.17
N ASP A 16 15.09 2.60 -13.50
CA ASP A 16 16.23 2.56 -12.57
C ASP A 16 16.30 3.81 -11.69
N LYS A 17 15.92 4.97 -12.24
CA LYS A 17 15.84 6.22 -11.48
C LYS A 17 14.78 6.19 -10.37
N ALA A 18 13.78 5.34 -10.46
CA ALA A 18 12.81 5.13 -9.40
C ALA A 18 13.37 4.20 -8.32
N ASP A 19 13.77 3.00 -8.73
CA ASP A 19 14.49 1.99 -7.95
C ASP A 19 15.02 0.93 -8.91
N GLU A 20 16.28 0.54 -8.78
CA GLU A 20 16.90 -0.44 -9.68
C GLU A 20 16.16 -1.79 -9.67
N ARG A 21 15.60 -2.20 -8.54
CA ARG A 21 14.83 -3.45 -8.40
C ARG A 21 13.56 -3.46 -9.26
N LEU A 22 12.96 -2.29 -9.52
CA LEU A 22 11.84 -2.16 -10.44
C LEU A 22 12.27 -2.55 -11.86
N ASN A 23 13.40 -2.00 -12.31
CA ASN A 23 14.00 -2.29 -13.61
C ASN A 23 14.41 -3.77 -13.72
N VAL A 24 15.06 -4.31 -12.69
CA VAL A 24 15.47 -5.72 -12.61
C VAL A 24 14.26 -6.67 -12.75
N TYR A 25 13.16 -6.41 -12.03
CA TYR A 25 11.95 -7.24 -12.12
C TYR A 25 11.35 -7.23 -13.52
N ILE A 26 11.16 -6.04 -14.10
CA ILE A 26 10.56 -5.88 -15.42
C ILE A 26 11.41 -6.54 -16.49
N LYS A 27 12.73 -6.28 -16.51
CA LYS A 27 13.67 -6.93 -17.44
C LYS A 27 13.71 -8.44 -17.26
N GLY A 28 13.61 -8.94 -16.02
CA GLY A 28 13.51 -10.37 -15.74
C GLY A 28 12.31 -11.02 -16.41
N CYS A 29 11.13 -10.39 -16.30
CA CYS A 29 9.91 -10.88 -16.97
C CYS A 29 10.00 -10.86 -18.49
N ILE A 30 10.63 -9.83 -19.08
CA ILE A 30 10.77 -9.69 -20.52
C ILE A 30 11.81 -10.66 -21.11
N ASN A 31 12.95 -10.78 -20.45
CA ASN A 31 14.07 -11.58 -20.93
C ASN A 31 13.92 -13.09 -20.68
N ASN A 32 13.09 -13.47 -19.71
CA ASN A 32 12.84 -14.87 -19.35
C ASN A 32 11.35 -15.13 -19.13
N PRO A 33 10.49 -14.94 -20.15
CA PRO A 33 9.03 -15.03 -19.99
C PRO A 33 8.55 -16.40 -19.54
N ASP A 34 9.27 -17.46 -19.87
CA ASP A 34 8.91 -18.85 -19.49
C ASP A 34 9.05 -19.12 -17.97
N ALA A 35 9.81 -18.27 -17.26
CA ALA A 35 9.93 -18.33 -15.80
C ALA A 35 8.78 -17.61 -15.07
N HIS A 36 7.88 -16.96 -15.80
CA HIS A 36 6.82 -16.13 -15.27
C HIS A 36 5.44 -16.61 -15.74
N ASN A 37 4.42 -16.49 -14.91
CA ASN A 37 3.08 -16.83 -15.32
C ASN A 37 2.46 -15.70 -16.20
N LEU A 38 1.42 -16.08 -16.96
CA LEU A 38 0.74 -15.15 -17.87
C LEU A 38 0.29 -13.84 -17.17
N TYR A 39 -0.20 -13.91 -15.94
CA TYR A 39 -0.70 -12.73 -15.24
C TYR A 39 0.41 -11.77 -14.81
N GLU A 40 1.61 -12.28 -14.52
CA GLU A 40 2.78 -11.43 -14.28
C GLU A 40 3.18 -10.69 -15.57
N LEU A 41 3.22 -11.39 -16.70
CA LEU A 41 3.53 -10.79 -18.01
C LEU A 41 2.48 -9.76 -18.41
N LEU A 42 1.19 -10.06 -18.19
CA LEU A 42 0.09 -9.11 -18.41
C LEU A 42 0.19 -7.87 -17.51
N ALA A 43 0.62 -8.05 -16.25
CA ALA A 43 0.82 -6.93 -15.34
C ALA A 43 1.98 -6.04 -15.79
N VAL A 44 3.07 -6.62 -16.28
CA VAL A 44 4.19 -5.87 -16.86
C VAL A 44 3.77 -5.14 -18.16
N HIS A 45 3.03 -5.81 -19.05
CA HIS A 45 2.48 -5.16 -20.25
C HIS A 45 1.58 -3.96 -19.88
N ARG A 46 0.65 -4.16 -18.95
CA ARG A 46 -0.21 -3.07 -18.45
C ARG A 46 0.60 -1.93 -17.84
N PHE A 47 1.70 -2.22 -17.16
CA PHE A 47 2.56 -1.19 -16.58
C PHE A 47 3.10 -0.24 -17.67
N PHE A 48 3.55 -0.76 -18.82
CA PHE A 48 3.98 0.07 -19.94
C PHE A 48 2.82 0.84 -20.58
N VAL A 49 1.67 0.21 -20.77
CA VAL A 49 0.46 0.92 -21.22
C VAL A 49 0.11 2.09 -20.30
N PHE A 50 0.36 1.94 -19.01
CA PHE A 50 0.15 3.03 -18.04
C PHE A 50 1.24 4.10 -18.12
N LEU A 51 2.50 3.73 -18.35
CA LEU A 51 3.58 4.69 -18.57
C LEU A 51 3.32 5.61 -19.77
N ASP A 52 2.71 5.08 -20.83
CA ASP A 52 2.38 5.85 -22.04
C ASP A 52 1.16 6.77 -21.87
N LYS A 53 0.25 6.45 -20.94
CA LYS A 53 -1.05 7.15 -20.81
C LYS A 53 -1.17 8.02 -19.57
N TYR A 54 -0.37 7.77 -18.54
CA TYR A 54 -0.51 8.37 -17.22
C TYR A 54 0.81 8.92 -16.71
N GLU A 55 0.74 9.87 -15.79
CA GLU A 55 1.92 10.41 -15.12
C GLU A 55 2.51 9.38 -14.14
N PHE A 56 3.76 8.96 -14.36
CA PHE A 56 4.51 8.10 -13.44
C PHE A 56 5.44 8.94 -12.56
N ARG A 57 5.15 9.01 -11.27
CA ARG A 57 5.90 9.81 -10.31
C ARG A 57 7.02 9.01 -9.64
N ILE A 58 8.19 9.02 -10.23
CA ILE A 58 9.43 8.40 -9.71
C ILE A 58 9.65 8.75 -8.21
N LYS A 59 9.38 10.00 -7.83
CA LYS A 59 9.57 10.46 -6.45
C LYS A 59 8.71 9.70 -5.44
N GLU A 60 7.51 9.28 -5.82
CA GLU A 60 6.61 8.52 -4.93
C GLU A 60 7.16 7.11 -4.67
N VAL A 61 7.73 6.45 -5.70
CA VAL A 61 8.41 5.15 -5.52
C VAL A 61 9.58 5.29 -4.56
N LYS A 62 10.52 6.22 -4.84
CA LYS A 62 11.69 6.47 -3.98
C LYS A 62 11.31 6.75 -2.54
N LYS A 63 10.32 7.64 -2.36
CA LYS A 63 9.83 8.04 -1.05
C LYS A 63 9.30 6.82 -0.28
N PHE A 64 8.44 6.02 -0.91
CA PHE A 64 7.85 4.85 -0.26
C PHE A 64 8.88 3.77 0.04
N VAL A 65 9.75 3.42 -0.90
CA VAL A 65 10.81 2.42 -0.71
C VAL A 65 11.74 2.82 0.44
N THR A 66 12.24 4.07 0.41
CA THR A 66 13.12 4.59 1.46
C THR A 66 12.43 4.59 2.83
N PHE A 67 11.15 4.96 2.86
CA PHE A 67 10.35 4.96 4.07
C PHE A 67 10.17 3.54 4.60
N TYR A 68 9.70 2.59 3.76
CA TYR A 68 9.47 1.20 4.14
C TYR A 68 10.71 0.55 4.76
N GLU A 69 11.87 0.73 4.15
CA GLU A 69 13.12 0.10 4.60
C GLU A 69 13.68 0.70 5.89
N ARG A 70 13.16 1.84 6.33
CA ARG A 70 13.46 2.42 7.65
C ARG A 70 12.55 1.89 8.76
N LEU A 71 11.42 1.30 8.41
CA LEU A 71 10.48 0.75 9.40
C LEU A 71 11.08 -0.48 10.11
N LYS A 72 10.69 -0.66 11.36
CA LYS A 72 11.00 -1.85 12.14
C LYS A 72 9.72 -2.63 12.36
N PHE A 73 9.65 -3.79 11.75
CA PHE A 73 8.52 -4.70 11.81
C PHE A 73 8.68 -5.73 12.92
N SER A 74 7.56 -6.27 13.40
CA SER A 74 7.55 -7.38 14.35
C SER A 74 8.07 -8.65 13.69
N GLY A 75 9.03 -9.30 14.30
CA GLY A 75 9.63 -10.55 13.80
C GLY A 75 9.83 -11.56 14.93
N THR A 76 10.11 -12.80 14.59
CA THR A 76 10.32 -13.90 15.55
C THR A 76 11.50 -13.67 16.52
N LYS A 77 12.52 -12.94 16.08
CA LYS A 77 13.70 -12.57 16.88
C LYS A 77 13.70 -11.10 17.33
N GLY A 78 12.50 -10.50 17.45
CA GLY A 78 12.36 -9.09 17.79
C GLY A 78 12.10 -8.21 16.55
N LYS A 79 12.38 -6.90 16.66
CA LYS A 79 12.08 -5.94 15.59
C LYS A 79 13.16 -5.97 14.51
N THR A 80 12.78 -6.17 13.27
CA THR A 80 13.65 -6.30 12.11
C THR A 80 13.27 -5.30 11.01
N ARG A 81 14.27 -4.82 10.27
CA ARG A 81 14.07 -4.09 9.03
C ARG A 81 14.10 -5.06 7.86
N TYR A 82 13.22 -4.84 6.89
CA TYR A 82 13.18 -5.62 5.67
C TYR A 82 13.45 -4.72 4.47
N LYS A 83 14.12 -5.27 3.47
CA LYS A 83 14.20 -4.69 2.14
C LYS A 83 13.05 -5.23 1.30
N LEU A 84 12.48 -4.38 0.47
CA LEU A 84 11.49 -4.81 -0.51
C LEU A 84 12.17 -5.70 -1.56
N THR A 85 11.50 -6.78 -1.95
CA THR A 85 11.93 -7.58 -3.11
C THR A 85 11.59 -6.86 -4.42
N PRO A 86 12.22 -7.22 -5.56
CA PRO A 86 11.92 -6.60 -6.85
C PRO A 86 10.42 -6.62 -7.21
N ILE A 87 9.74 -7.75 -7.00
CA ILE A 87 8.29 -7.86 -7.23
C ILE A 87 7.47 -6.94 -6.30
N GLN A 88 7.88 -6.78 -5.04
CA GLN A 88 7.20 -5.86 -4.13
C GLN A 88 7.39 -4.40 -4.54
N VAL A 89 8.58 -4.02 -5.00
CA VAL A 89 8.80 -2.67 -5.56
C VAL A 89 7.90 -2.45 -6.78
N PHE A 90 7.78 -3.43 -7.67
CA PHE A 90 6.86 -3.37 -8.81
C PHE A 90 5.39 -3.21 -8.35
N GLN A 91 4.93 -3.99 -7.37
CA GLN A 91 3.57 -3.91 -6.82
C GLN A 91 3.29 -2.51 -6.23
N PHE A 92 4.18 -2.00 -5.37
CA PHE A 92 3.99 -0.67 -4.78
C PHE A 92 4.11 0.46 -5.79
N SER A 93 4.94 0.32 -6.82
CA SER A 93 5.03 1.29 -7.92
C SER A 93 3.70 1.40 -8.66
N ASN A 94 3.03 0.26 -8.96
CA ASN A 94 1.70 0.27 -9.56
C ASN A 94 0.67 1.00 -8.68
N ILE A 95 0.65 0.72 -7.37
CA ILE A 95 -0.36 1.27 -6.45
C ILE A 95 -0.15 2.77 -6.19
N LEU A 96 1.11 3.22 -6.08
CA LEU A 96 1.42 4.52 -5.52
C LEU A 96 1.87 5.56 -6.53
N ALA A 97 2.41 5.17 -7.69
CA ALA A 97 3.16 6.08 -8.54
C ALA A 97 2.42 6.56 -9.78
N PHE A 98 1.32 5.93 -10.18
CA PHE A 98 0.53 6.40 -11.32
C PHE A 98 -0.53 7.42 -10.93
N TYR A 99 -0.57 8.53 -11.66
CA TYR A 99 -1.50 9.62 -11.46
C TYR A 99 -2.23 9.95 -12.77
N LYS A 100 -3.48 10.40 -12.66
CA LYS A 100 -4.20 10.91 -13.83
C LYS A 100 -3.56 12.22 -14.28
N PRO A 101 -3.32 12.40 -15.59
CA PRO A 101 -2.73 13.63 -16.11
C PRO A 101 -3.46 14.87 -15.60
N ASP A 102 -2.71 15.95 -15.39
CA ASP A 102 -3.21 17.27 -14.95
C ASP A 102 -4.00 17.25 -13.62
N THR A 103 -3.86 16.17 -12.86
CA THR A 103 -4.52 16.05 -11.55
C THR A 103 -3.52 15.59 -10.48
N ASN A 104 -3.91 15.73 -9.22
CA ASN A 104 -3.17 15.11 -8.11
C ASN A 104 -3.84 13.81 -7.63
N LYS A 105 -4.65 13.18 -8.49
CA LYS A 105 -5.40 11.96 -8.15
C LYS A 105 -4.66 10.72 -8.63
N ARG A 106 -4.41 9.78 -7.73
CA ARG A 106 -3.85 8.47 -8.10
C ARG A 106 -4.76 7.74 -9.07
N LEU A 107 -4.15 7.04 -10.02
CA LEU A 107 -4.86 6.20 -10.96
C LEU A 107 -5.50 4.99 -10.25
N ILE A 108 -4.69 4.28 -9.43
CA ILE A 108 -5.15 3.10 -8.70
C ILE A 108 -5.73 3.55 -7.36
N ARG A 109 -7.03 3.35 -7.22
CA ARG A 109 -7.78 3.70 -6.00
C ARG A 109 -8.19 2.48 -5.18
N GLU A 110 -8.16 1.31 -5.78
CA GLU A 110 -8.47 0.03 -5.14
C GLU A 110 -7.42 -1.01 -5.56
N ALA A 111 -6.91 -1.77 -4.61
CA ALA A 111 -5.95 -2.83 -4.86
C ALA A 111 -6.31 -4.08 -4.05
N LEU A 112 -6.32 -5.25 -4.70
CA LEU A 112 -6.47 -6.54 -4.05
C LEU A 112 -5.10 -7.20 -3.98
N LEU A 113 -4.62 -7.44 -2.75
CA LEU A 113 -3.38 -8.20 -2.49
C LEU A 113 -3.74 -9.66 -2.23
N PHE A 114 -3.80 -10.45 -3.29
CA PHE A 114 -3.99 -11.90 -3.20
C PHE A 114 -2.63 -12.58 -3.31
N VAL A 115 -2.06 -12.90 -2.16
CA VAL A 115 -0.68 -13.40 -2.05
C VAL A 115 -0.62 -14.57 -1.06
N PRO A 116 0.36 -15.50 -1.22
CA PRO A 116 0.49 -16.64 -0.32
C PRO A 116 0.81 -16.21 1.11
N ARG A 117 0.61 -17.13 2.05
CA ARG A 117 1.05 -16.95 3.44
C ARG A 117 2.54 -16.64 3.49
N LYS A 118 2.95 -15.80 4.45
CA LYS A 118 4.34 -15.34 4.65
C LYS A 118 4.89 -14.41 3.55
N PHE A 119 4.07 -13.93 2.63
CA PHE A 119 4.45 -12.92 1.63
C PHE A 119 4.42 -11.48 2.18
N SER A 120 4.46 -11.31 3.48
CA SER A 120 4.50 -9.98 4.14
C SER A 120 3.25 -9.11 3.93
N LYS A 121 2.06 -9.71 3.73
CA LYS A 121 0.80 -8.97 3.52
C LYS A 121 0.56 -7.92 4.62
N THR A 122 0.55 -8.35 5.88
CA THR A 122 0.26 -7.48 7.02
C THR A 122 1.25 -6.32 7.15
N THR A 123 2.55 -6.58 6.97
CA THR A 123 3.58 -5.53 7.00
C THR A 123 3.44 -4.56 5.83
N SER A 124 3.04 -5.05 4.65
CA SER A 124 2.79 -4.23 3.46
C SER A 124 1.64 -3.26 3.69
N VAL A 125 0.48 -3.75 4.14
CA VAL A 125 -0.69 -2.88 4.37
C VAL A 125 -0.48 -1.95 5.57
N ALA A 126 0.21 -2.40 6.62
CA ALA A 126 0.59 -1.54 7.74
C ALA A 126 1.49 -0.39 7.31
N SER A 127 2.46 -0.66 6.42
CA SER A 127 3.34 0.39 5.89
C SER A 127 2.59 1.41 5.04
N LEU A 128 1.61 0.98 4.24
CA LEU A 128 0.74 1.89 3.47
C LEU A 128 -0.08 2.79 4.40
N SER A 129 -0.65 2.23 5.47
CA SER A 129 -1.38 3.01 6.50
C SER A 129 -0.49 4.07 7.14
N ILE A 130 0.72 3.73 7.54
CA ILE A 130 1.65 4.67 8.16
C ILE A 130 2.11 5.72 7.15
N ASN A 131 2.32 5.33 5.88
CA ASN A 131 2.62 6.27 4.82
C ASN A 131 1.50 7.29 4.62
N ASP A 132 0.23 6.86 4.65
CA ASP A 132 -0.92 7.77 4.58
C ASP A 132 -0.98 8.72 5.78
N LEU A 133 -0.79 8.21 7.00
CA LEU A 133 -0.75 9.03 8.22
C LEU A 133 0.33 10.11 8.19
N LEU A 134 1.51 9.79 7.67
CA LEU A 134 2.66 10.70 7.69
C LEU A 134 2.68 11.65 6.49
N PHE A 135 2.37 11.13 5.31
CA PHE A 135 2.60 11.83 4.04
C PHE A 135 1.33 12.09 3.25
N GLY A 136 0.20 11.53 3.65
CA GLY A 136 -1.11 11.84 3.11
C GLY A 136 -1.59 13.24 3.49
N ASP A 137 -2.85 13.52 3.26
CA ASP A 137 -3.48 14.79 3.60
C ASP A 137 -3.32 15.12 5.09
N ALA A 138 -3.41 16.40 5.43
CA ALA A 138 -3.28 16.85 6.82
C ALA A 138 -4.31 16.17 7.74
N ASN A 139 -5.50 15.90 7.22
CA ASN A 139 -6.62 15.26 7.90
C ASN A 139 -6.88 13.82 7.41
N ALA A 140 -5.85 13.10 6.96
CA ALA A 140 -5.98 11.72 6.50
C ALA A 140 -6.60 10.83 7.58
N GLN A 141 -7.56 9.99 7.16
CA GLN A 141 -8.30 9.06 8.02
C GLN A 141 -8.15 7.65 7.47
N THR A 142 -7.28 6.87 8.09
CA THR A 142 -7.09 5.47 7.74
C THR A 142 -7.95 4.56 8.61
N TYR A 143 -8.68 3.65 7.98
CA TYR A 143 -9.48 2.66 8.67
C TYR A 143 -8.99 1.25 8.37
N VAL A 144 -8.90 0.43 9.43
CA VAL A 144 -8.53 -0.98 9.34
C VAL A 144 -9.73 -1.81 9.79
N ALA A 145 -10.22 -2.64 8.91
CA ALA A 145 -11.36 -3.53 9.13
C ALA A 145 -11.04 -4.96 8.67
N ALA A 146 -11.81 -5.91 9.15
CA ALA A 146 -11.82 -7.31 8.71
C ALA A 146 -13.18 -7.91 9.04
N ASN A 147 -13.42 -9.18 8.68
CA ASN A 147 -14.66 -9.88 9.00
C ASN A 147 -14.91 -9.99 10.52
N SER A 148 -13.85 -9.96 11.32
CA SER A 148 -13.95 -9.84 12.78
C SER A 148 -13.04 -8.76 13.33
N TYR A 149 -13.43 -8.18 14.46
CA TYR A 149 -12.61 -7.19 15.18
C TYR A 149 -11.22 -7.75 15.53
N ASN A 150 -11.13 -9.02 15.94
CA ASN A 150 -9.85 -9.64 16.30
C ASN A 150 -8.91 -9.74 15.09
N GLN A 151 -9.42 -10.03 13.90
CA GLN A 151 -8.63 -10.05 12.66
C GLN A 151 -8.16 -8.64 12.29
N ALA A 152 -9.05 -7.65 12.29
CA ALA A 152 -8.69 -6.25 12.03
C ALA A 152 -7.61 -5.77 13.02
N LYS A 153 -7.72 -6.19 14.28
CA LYS A 153 -6.78 -5.84 15.33
C LYS A 153 -5.36 -6.38 15.07
N VAL A 154 -5.19 -7.54 14.45
CA VAL A 154 -3.86 -8.07 14.10
C VAL A 154 -3.10 -7.09 13.19
N CYS A 155 -3.74 -6.62 12.14
CA CYS A 155 -3.17 -5.62 11.22
C CYS A 155 -2.94 -4.29 11.95
N PHE A 156 -3.89 -3.83 12.75
CA PHE A 156 -3.79 -2.58 13.50
C PHE A 156 -2.69 -2.62 14.58
N ASP A 157 -2.50 -3.74 15.26
CA ASP A 157 -1.43 -3.91 16.24
C ASP A 157 -0.04 -3.86 15.58
N GLU A 158 0.10 -4.33 14.33
CA GLU A 158 1.36 -4.16 13.59
C GLU A 158 1.63 -2.67 13.31
N ILE A 159 0.63 -1.89 12.88
CA ILE A 159 0.75 -0.43 12.74
C ILE A 159 1.20 0.21 14.06
N ARG A 160 0.58 -0.17 15.18
CA ARG A 160 0.94 0.33 16.51
C ARG A 160 2.39 -0.01 16.88
N ASN A 161 2.82 -1.23 16.63
CA ASN A 161 4.17 -1.70 16.97
C ASN A 161 5.25 -0.99 16.15
N ILE A 162 4.98 -0.75 14.86
CA ILE A 162 5.86 0.02 13.99
C ILE A 162 5.97 1.47 14.51
N LEU A 163 4.84 2.13 14.76
CA LEU A 163 4.82 3.52 15.24
C LEU A 163 5.47 3.68 16.63
N LYS A 164 5.29 2.73 17.55
CA LYS A 164 6.03 2.70 18.82
C LYS A 164 7.55 2.61 18.62
N SER A 165 7.98 1.98 17.52
CA SER A 165 9.41 1.90 17.20
C SER A 165 9.95 3.18 16.56
N LEU A 166 9.11 3.87 15.78
CA LEU A 166 9.46 5.14 15.16
C LEU A 166 9.44 6.29 16.16
N ASP A 167 8.51 6.25 17.11
CA ASP A 167 8.33 7.31 18.13
C ASP A 167 8.30 6.71 19.54
N PRO A 168 9.43 6.20 20.06
CA PRO A 168 9.47 5.53 21.36
C PRO A 168 9.17 6.47 22.54
N LYS A 169 9.24 7.77 22.33
CA LYS A 169 8.93 8.79 23.34
C LYS A 169 7.51 9.35 23.21
N PHE A 170 6.70 8.81 22.27
CA PHE A 170 5.32 9.24 22.02
C PHE A 170 5.14 10.77 21.81
N ARG A 171 6.12 11.41 21.17
CA ARG A 171 6.11 12.86 20.91
C ARG A 171 5.21 13.23 19.73
N HIS A 172 5.16 12.35 18.73
CA HIS A 172 4.48 12.61 17.46
C HIS A 172 3.19 11.82 17.31
N PHE A 173 2.98 10.75 18.09
CA PHE A 173 1.80 9.91 18.03
C PHE A 173 1.18 9.67 19.39
N LYS A 174 -0.14 9.83 19.50
CA LYS A 174 -0.92 9.30 20.63
C LYS A 174 -1.47 7.95 20.22
N ILE A 175 -0.95 6.88 20.82
CA ILE A 175 -1.25 5.50 20.46
C ILE A 175 -2.16 4.89 21.53
N ASN A 176 -3.45 4.78 21.20
CA ASN A 176 -4.45 4.11 22.02
C ASN A 176 -4.69 2.66 21.52
N ARG A 177 -5.62 1.94 22.16
CA ARG A 177 -5.96 0.55 21.84
C ARG A 177 -6.55 0.41 20.42
N GLU A 178 -7.41 1.33 20.01
CA GLU A 178 -8.22 1.24 18.78
C GLU A 178 -8.01 2.43 17.82
N ILE A 179 -7.30 3.46 18.27
CA ILE A 179 -7.06 4.65 17.49
C ILE A 179 -5.66 5.22 17.73
N ILE A 180 -5.02 5.67 16.69
CA ILE A 180 -3.72 6.32 16.70
C ILE A 180 -3.91 7.71 16.10
N TYR A 181 -3.59 8.75 16.86
CA TYR A 181 -3.62 10.14 16.40
C TYR A 181 -2.22 10.61 16.04
N ASN A 182 -2.09 11.26 14.91
CA ASN A 182 -0.90 12.01 14.53
C ASN A 182 -0.93 13.38 15.22
N ARG A 183 0.16 13.72 15.92
CA ARG A 183 0.34 14.98 16.66
C ARG A 183 1.41 15.88 16.05
N ILE A 184 1.94 15.50 14.89
CA ILE A 184 2.88 16.35 14.16
C ILE A 184 2.17 17.65 13.82
N LYS A 185 2.86 18.80 14.01
CA LYS A 185 2.30 20.12 13.74
C LYS A 185 1.71 20.21 12.34
N GLY A 186 0.48 20.68 12.24
CA GLY A 186 -0.26 20.79 10.98
C GLY A 186 -0.94 19.48 10.52
N LYS A 187 -0.89 18.41 11.31
CA LYS A 187 -1.59 17.14 11.04
C LYS A 187 -2.72 16.90 12.05
N THR A 188 -3.86 16.43 11.55
CA THR A 188 -5.00 15.92 12.33
C THR A 188 -5.35 14.49 11.93
N SER A 189 -4.43 13.85 11.19
CA SER A 189 -4.64 12.50 10.65
C SER A 189 -4.68 11.45 11.77
N PHE A 190 -5.41 10.37 11.52
CA PHE A 190 -5.49 9.26 12.47
C PHE A 190 -5.68 7.91 11.73
N ALA A 191 -5.33 6.82 12.42
CA ALA A 191 -5.71 5.47 12.02
C ALA A 191 -6.63 4.84 13.08
N ARG A 192 -7.67 4.13 12.66
CA ARG A 192 -8.65 3.51 13.54
C ARG A 192 -8.93 2.08 13.16
N CYS A 193 -8.94 1.19 14.15
CA CYS A 193 -9.46 -0.17 14.02
C CYS A 193 -10.98 -0.14 14.17
N LEU A 194 -11.69 -0.70 13.18
CA LEU A 194 -13.15 -0.74 13.18
C LEU A 194 -13.66 -2.11 13.64
N ALA A 195 -14.79 -2.10 14.33
CA ALA A 195 -15.61 -3.29 14.50
C ALA A 195 -16.28 -3.65 13.17
N SER A 196 -16.56 -4.93 12.95
CA SER A 196 -17.07 -5.48 11.69
C SER A 196 -18.54 -5.20 11.41
N ASN A 197 -19.25 -4.39 12.21
CA ASN A 197 -20.65 -4.09 11.98
C ASN A 197 -20.83 -2.93 11.00
N PRO A 198 -21.30 -3.18 9.74
CA PRO A 198 -21.48 -2.15 8.71
C PRO A 198 -22.45 -1.04 9.12
N ASP A 199 -23.48 -1.37 9.88
CA ASP A 199 -24.58 -0.45 10.25
C ASP A 199 -24.12 0.72 11.16
N LYS A 200 -22.91 0.62 11.71
CA LYS A 200 -22.32 1.64 12.61
C LYS A 200 -21.22 2.46 11.94
N LEU A 201 -21.05 2.34 10.63
CA LEU A 201 -19.92 2.93 9.90
C LEU A 201 -20.33 4.12 9.03
N ASP A 202 -21.52 4.65 9.21
CA ASP A 202 -21.98 5.85 8.50
C ASP A 202 -21.22 7.10 8.94
N GLY A 203 -21.01 8.04 7.99
CA GLY A 203 -20.36 9.32 8.25
C GLY A 203 -18.83 9.29 8.28
N LEU A 204 -18.20 8.19 7.87
CA LEU A 204 -16.75 8.13 7.72
C LEU A 204 -16.30 8.96 6.51
N ASN A 205 -15.09 9.56 6.60
CA ASN A 205 -14.43 10.28 5.50
C ASN A 205 -13.02 9.69 5.29
N ALA A 206 -12.97 8.49 4.75
CA ALA A 206 -11.74 7.72 4.66
C ALA A 206 -10.80 8.26 3.57
N SER A 207 -9.52 8.44 3.91
CA SER A 207 -8.42 8.60 2.95
C SER A 207 -7.87 7.24 2.49
N MET A 208 -7.87 6.27 3.41
CA MET A 208 -7.43 4.91 3.16
C MET A 208 -8.30 3.93 3.96
N VAL A 209 -8.64 2.83 3.31
CA VAL A 209 -9.31 1.69 3.93
C VAL A 209 -8.50 0.43 3.69
N ILE A 210 -8.28 -0.34 4.74
CA ILE A 210 -7.69 -1.67 4.70
C ILE A 210 -8.75 -2.66 5.14
N VAL A 211 -9.10 -3.60 4.27
CA VAL A 211 -9.97 -4.74 4.61
C VAL A 211 -9.09 -6.00 4.59
N ASP A 212 -8.67 -6.44 5.77
CA ASP A 212 -7.82 -7.65 5.89
C ASP A 212 -8.67 -8.92 5.89
N GLU A 213 -8.10 -10.02 5.38
CA GLU A 213 -8.75 -11.33 5.23
C GLU A 213 -10.12 -11.27 4.50
N TYR A 214 -10.19 -10.44 3.45
CA TYR A 214 -11.44 -10.22 2.69
C TYR A 214 -12.05 -11.51 2.12
N SER A 215 -11.24 -12.54 1.86
CA SER A 215 -11.71 -13.85 1.42
C SER A 215 -12.63 -14.58 2.42
N GLN A 216 -12.62 -14.15 3.68
CA GLN A 216 -13.45 -14.69 4.75
C GLN A 216 -14.72 -13.86 5.00
N ALA A 217 -14.96 -12.81 4.20
CA ALA A 217 -16.13 -11.97 4.35
C ALA A 217 -17.39 -12.68 3.81
N ASP A 218 -18.43 -12.72 4.63
CA ASP A 218 -19.73 -13.31 4.25
C ASP A 218 -20.45 -12.51 3.17
N SER A 219 -20.14 -11.22 3.06
CA SER A 219 -20.72 -10.31 2.06
C SER A 219 -19.81 -9.14 1.73
N ALA A 220 -20.12 -8.43 0.65
CA ALA A 220 -19.43 -7.20 0.27
C ALA A 220 -19.87 -5.96 1.07
N ALA A 221 -20.83 -6.07 1.99
CA ALA A 221 -21.45 -4.94 2.68
C ALA A 221 -20.42 -4.06 3.38
N LEU A 222 -19.51 -4.64 4.18
CA LEU A 222 -18.45 -3.90 4.88
C LEU A 222 -17.55 -3.13 3.90
N LYS A 223 -17.10 -3.79 2.83
CA LYS A 223 -16.27 -3.16 1.78
C LYS A 223 -17.03 -2.01 1.14
N ASN A 224 -18.30 -2.20 0.78
CA ASN A 224 -19.09 -1.21 0.06
C ASN A 224 -19.32 0.06 0.91
N VAL A 225 -19.66 -0.08 2.19
CA VAL A 225 -19.80 1.05 3.12
C VAL A 225 -18.47 1.80 3.26
N LEU A 226 -17.36 1.09 3.45
CA LEU A 226 -16.06 1.71 3.60
C LEU A 226 -15.57 2.38 2.30
N THR A 227 -15.82 1.77 1.13
CA THR A 227 -15.44 2.35 -0.16
C THR A 227 -16.28 3.60 -0.47
N SER A 228 -17.57 3.59 -0.14
CA SER A 228 -18.43 4.77 -0.32
C SER A 228 -17.95 5.96 0.51
N SER A 229 -17.40 5.71 1.70
CA SER A 229 -16.81 6.75 2.57
C SER A 229 -15.60 7.47 1.97
N MET A 230 -14.98 6.91 0.93
CA MET A 230 -13.84 7.51 0.20
C MET A 230 -14.29 8.41 -0.96
N GLY A 231 -15.58 8.48 -1.27
CA GLY A 231 -16.10 9.19 -2.45
C GLY A 231 -15.89 10.70 -2.45
N ALA A 232 -15.72 11.31 -1.27
CA ALA A 232 -15.53 12.74 -1.09
C ALA A 232 -14.06 13.20 -1.26
N ARG A 233 -13.09 12.30 -1.57
CA ARG A 233 -11.66 12.60 -1.67
C ARG A 233 -11.06 12.23 -3.02
#